data_eb3b976e83295d7629c33c34b0957c09
#
_entry.id   eb3b976e83295d7629c33c34b0957c09
#
_cell.length_a   1.000
_cell.length_b   1.000
_cell.length_c   1.000
_cell.angle_alpha   90.00
_cell.angle_beta   90.00
_cell.angle_gamma   90.00
#
_symmetry.space_group_name_H-M   'P 1'
#
loop_
_entity.id
_entity.type
_entity.pdbx_description
1 polymer ?
#
loop_
_entity_poly.entity_id
_entity_poly.type
_entity_poly.pdbx_seq_one_letter_code
_entity_poly.pdbx_strand_id
1 'polypeptide(L)'
;MSDSRPLALVTGGSSGIGFELAKQFAQHGYDVAISGQSERVYASADALRGLGVEAYPHRADAATYDGVESFWTFVADLGRPVEAAALNVGIGLGGAFVDNDLDDELRLIAINVAGTVHMAKRVVQHMVPNRRGKILIVSSVSATTPTPYETVYGPSKAFGFSFAESLREELRDSGVSVTALLPGATDSDFHANAGMGDTKFGDNSWKNDKAVVAQQGYDALISGVDHVVGGDDATKQEAVDNRTTPEPEKAAKMAEQARPGSR
;
A
#
# COMPACT_ATOMS: atom_id res chain seq x y z
N MET A 1 -31.31 -15.54 -1.41
CA MET A 1 -30.18 -14.59 -1.45
C MET A 1 -28.94 -15.42 -1.69
N SER A 2 -28.22 -15.20 -2.77
CA SER A 2 -27.00 -15.97 -3.08
C SER A 2 -25.99 -15.72 -1.96
N ASP A 3 -25.54 -16.80 -1.33
CA ASP A 3 -24.48 -16.83 -0.31
C ASP A 3 -23.10 -16.55 -0.95
N SER A 4 -23.00 -15.50 -1.76
CA SER A 4 -21.72 -15.09 -2.35
C SER A 4 -20.87 -14.42 -1.28
N ARG A 5 -19.62 -14.89 -1.14
CA ARG A 5 -18.62 -14.26 -0.26
C ARG A 5 -18.47 -12.77 -0.57
N PRO A 6 -18.13 -11.92 0.40
CA PRO A 6 -17.78 -10.53 0.12
C PRO A 6 -16.58 -10.45 -0.82
N LEU A 7 -16.49 -9.40 -1.63
CA LEU A 7 -15.38 -9.16 -2.55
C LEU A 7 -14.45 -8.10 -1.98
N ALA A 8 -13.15 -8.41 -1.96
CA ALA A 8 -12.08 -7.46 -1.67
C ALA A 8 -11.28 -7.15 -2.94
N LEU A 9 -10.84 -5.89 -3.08
CA LEU A 9 -9.94 -5.42 -4.13
C LEU A 9 -8.58 -5.09 -3.51
N VAL A 10 -7.48 -5.58 -4.12
CA VAL A 10 -6.11 -5.27 -3.67
C VAL A 10 -5.25 -4.81 -4.84
N THR A 11 -4.82 -3.57 -4.84
CA THR A 11 -3.85 -3.09 -5.82
C THR A 11 -2.43 -3.48 -5.41
N GLY A 12 -1.61 -3.93 -6.38
CA GLY A 12 -0.27 -4.45 -6.08
C GLY A 12 -0.29 -5.75 -5.27
N GLY A 13 -1.31 -6.60 -5.48
CA GLY A 13 -1.53 -7.86 -4.77
C GLY A 13 -0.66 -9.03 -5.23
N SER A 14 0.33 -8.80 -6.08
CA SER A 14 1.17 -9.87 -6.65
C SER A 14 2.42 -10.20 -5.79
N SER A 15 2.73 -9.43 -4.75
CA SER A 15 3.90 -9.64 -3.88
C SER A 15 3.86 -8.80 -2.60
N GLY A 16 4.82 -9.03 -1.72
CA GLY A 16 5.05 -8.20 -0.53
C GLY A 16 3.81 -8.05 0.35
N ILE A 17 3.65 -6.87 0.93
CA ILE A 17 2.51 -6.55 1.81
C ILE A 17 1.17 -6.71 1.09
N GLY A 18 1.08 -6.34 -0.19
CA GLY A 18 -0.16 -6.46 -0.96
C GLY A 18 -0.65 -7.90 -1.11
N PHE A 19 0.27 -8.85 -1.37
CA PHE A 19 -0.08 -10.27 -1.42
C PHE A 19 -0.49 -10.81 -0.04
N GLU A 20 0.21 -10.42 1.02
CA GLU A 20 -0.17 -10.83 2.37
C GLU A 20 -1.52 -10.22 2.80
N LEU A 21 -1.84 -8.97 2.41
CA LEU A 21 -3.18 -8.40 2.61
C LEU A 21 -4.25 -9.19 1.84
N ALA A 22 -3.97 -9.58 0.58
CA ALA A 22 -4.87 -10.43 -0.19
C ALA A 22 -5.10 -11.79 0.50
N LYS A 23 -4.06 -12.38 1.11
CA LYS A 23 -4.18 -13.59 1.93
C LYS A 23 -5.04 -13.36 3.17
N GLN A 24 -4.88 -12.23 3.86
CA GLN A 24 -5.73 -11.89 5.01
C GLN A 24 -7.22 -11.85 4.59
N PHE A 25 -7.55 -11.17 3.51
CA PHE A 25 -8.92 -11.17 2.99
C PHE A 25 -9.42 -12.58 2.67
N ALA A 26 -8.62 -13.39 1.96
CA ALA A 26 -8.99 -14.76 1.62
C ALA A 26 -9.23 -15.64 2.86
N GLN A 27 -8.34 -15.57 3.85
CA GLN A 27 -8.46 -16.34 5.11
C GLN A 27 -9.68 -15.94 5.94
N HIS A 28 -10.19 -14.73 5.77
CA HIS A 28 -11.41 -14.24 6.42
C HIS A 28 -12.66 -14.31 5.51
N GLY A 29 -12.59 -15.14 4.47
CA GLY A 29 -13.76 -15.51 3.67
C GLY A 29 -14.14 -14.53 2.58
N TYR A 30 -13.25 -13.61 2.18
CA TYR A 30 -13.45 -12.79 1.01
C TYR A 30 -12.97 -13.50 -0.26
N ASP A 31 -13.69 -13.34 -1.36
CA ASP A 31 -13.10 -13.48 -2.68
C ASP A 31 -12.28 -12.25 -3.00
N VAL A 32 -11.20 -12.38 -3.79
CA VAL A 32 -10.21 -11.31 -3.91
C VAL A 32 -9.91 -10.98 -5.38
N ALA A 33 -10.08 -9.74 -5.78
CA ALA A 33 -9.56 -9.20 -7.04
C ALA A 33 -8.21 -8.54 -6.78
N ILE A 34 -7.17 -8.96 -7.51
CA ILE A 34 -5.81 -8.46 -7.33
C ILE A 34 -5.24 -7.89 -8.63
N SER A 35 -4.53 -6.76 -8.54
CA SER A 35 -3.75 -6.26 -9.68
C SER A 35 -2.25 -6.36 -9.43
N GLY A 36 -1.51 -6.40 -10.54
CA GLY A 36 -0.05 -6.37 -10.56
C GLY A 36 0.47 -6.04 -11.96
N GLN A 37 1.67 -5.50 -12.05
CA GLN A 37 2.25 -5.09 -13.33
C GLN A 37 2.79 -6.28 -14.15
N SER A 38 3.19 -7.37 -13.50
CA SER A 38 3.82 -8.52 -14.13
C SER A 38 2.90 -9.75 -14.13
N GLU A 39 3.28 -10.76 -14.92
CA GLU A 39 2.61 -12.09 -14.98
C GLU A 39 2.57 -12.80 -13.59
N ARG A 40 3.39 -12.37 -12.63
CA ARG A 40 3.37 -12.89 -11.24
C ARG A 40 1.98 -12.80 -10.60
N VAL A 41 1.14 -11.87 -11.03
CA VAL A 41 -0.24 -11.70 -10.52
C VAL A 41 -1.07 -12.97 -10.70
N TYR A 42 -0.88 -13.73 -11.77
CA TYR A 42 -1.61 -14.97 -12.02
C TYR A 42 -1.22 -16.08 -11.04
N ALA A 43 0.09 -16.28 -10.83
CA ALA A 43 0.57 -17.25 -9.85
C ALA A 43 0.14 -16.88 -8.42
N SER A 44 0.07 -15.59 -8.10
CA SER A 44 -0.42 -15.10 -6.82
C SER A 44 -1.91 -15.40 -6.64
N ALA A 45 -2.70 -15.24 -7.68
CA ALA A 45 -4.12 -15.62 -7.65
C ALA A 45 -4.31 -17.13 -7.46
N ASP A 46 -3.48 -17.97 -8.09
CA ASP A 46 -3.55 -19.42 -7.90
C ASP A 46 -3.24 -19.81 -6.45
N ALA A 47 -2.27 -19.15 -5.83
CA ALA A 47 -1.97 -19.35 -4.41
C ALA A 47 -3.15 -18.95 -3.49
N LEU A 48 -3.86 -17.86 -3.82
CA LEU A 48 -5.07 -17.44 -3.09
C LEU A 48 -6.21 -18.43 -3.27
N ARG A 49 -6.43 -18.96 -4.47
CA ARG A 49 -7.41 -20.02 -4.74
C ARG A 49 -7.15 -21.28 -3.91
N GLY A 50 -5.87 -21.56 -3.63
CA GLY A 50 -5.47 -22.64 -2.71
C GLY A 50 -5.98 -22.47 -1.28
N LEU A 51 -6.44 -21.28 -0.88
CA LEU A 51 -7.10 -21.01 0.40
C LEU A 51 -8.62 -21.24 0.36
N GLY A 52 -9.17 -21.69 -0.77
CA GLY A 52 -10.58 -22.02 -0.92
C GLY A 52 -11.50 -20.85 -1.23
N VAL A 53 -10.96 -19.76 -1.80
CA VAL A 53 -11.71 -18.58 -2.27
C VAL A 53 -11.55 -18.42 -3.78
N GLU A 54 -12.42 -17.61 -4.40
CA GLU A 54 -12.20 -17.14 -5.76
C GLU A 54 -11.17 -16.00 -5.75
N ALA A 55 -10.24 -16.06 -6.69
CA ALA A 55 -9.25 -15.00 -6.87
C ALA A 55 -9.19 -14.56 -8.34
N TYR A 56 -9.31 -13.28 -8.57
CA TYR A 56 -9.44 -12.64 -9.88
C TYR A 56 -8.20 -11.77 -10.16
N PRO A 57 -7.21 -12.31 -10.89
CA PRO A 57 -6.00 -11.56 -11.25
C PRO A 57 -6.24 -10.67 -12.45
N HIS A 58 -5.68 -9.45 -12.41
CA HIS A 58 -5.65 -8.56 -13.56
C HIS A 58 -4.27 -7.89 -13.66
N ARG A 59 -3.66 -8.00 -14.84
CA ARG A 59 -2.40 -7.30 -15.11
C ARG A 59 -2.69 -5.86 -15.50
N ALA A 60 -2.18 -4.89 -14.74
CA ALA A 60 -2.40 -3.47 -14.97
C ALA A 60 -1.19 -2.63 -14.55
N ASP A 61 -0.92 -1.55 -15.29
CA ASP A 61 0.06 -0.55 -14.91
C ASP A 61 -0.62 0.60 -14.14
N ALA A 62 -0.38 0.65 -12.84
CA ALA A 62 -0.96 1.67 -11.97
C ALA A 62 -0.42 3.10 -12.22
N ALA A 63 0.62 3.27 -13.05
CA ALA A 63 1.12 4.58 -13.46
C ALA A 63 0.24 5.26 -14.52
N THR A 64 -0.63 4.52 -15.20
CA THR A 64 -1.41 5.03 -16.32
C THR A 64 -2.90 5.11 -16.01
N TYR A 65 -3.57 6.10 -16.58
CA TYR A 65 -5.03 6.22 -16.49
C TYR A 65 -5.71 4.93 -16.97
N ASP A 66 -5.34 4.45 -18.15
CA ASP A 66 -5.95 3.27 -18.76
C ASP A 66 -5.68 1.99 -17.95
N GLY A 67 -4.50 1.88 -17.34
CA GLY A 67 -4.18 0.74 -16.48
C GLY A 67 -5.07 0.69 -15.22
N VAL A 68 -5.27 1.83 -14.56
CA VAL A 68 -6.18 1.91 -13.39
C VAL A 68 -7.63 1.63 -13.81
N GLU A 69 -8.11 2.23 -14.92
CA GLU A 69 -9.47 1.98 -15.43
C GLU A 69 -9.67 0.54 -15.86
N SER A 70 -8.67 -0.09 -16.49
CA SER A 70 -8.79 -1.49 -16.91
C SER A 70 -8.99 -2.43 -15.73
N PHE A 71 -8.27 -2.21 -14.64
CA PHE A 71 -8.47 -3.00 -13.43
C PHE A 71 -9.82 -2.70 -12.76
N TRP A 72 -10.20 -1.43 -12.68
CA TRP A 72 -11.51 -1.09 -12.13
C TRP A 72 -12.67 -1.69 -12.93
N THR A 73 -12.64 -1.56 -14.27
CA THR A 73 -13.65 -2.14 -15.16
C THR A 73 -13.73 -3.65 -15.00
N PHE A 74 -12.57 -4.33 -14.97
CA PHE A 74 -12.50 -5.77 -14.73
C PHE A 74 -13.20 -6.17 -13.42
N VAL A 75 -12.97 -5.42 -12.32
CA VAL A 75 -13.63 -5.69 -11.03
C VAL A 75 -15.12 -5.39 -11.08
N ALA A 76 -15.53 -4.29 -11.71
CA ALA A 76 -16.94 -3.93 -11.86
C ALA A 76 -17.74 -4.95 -12.68
N ASP A 77 -17.12 -5.51 -13.72
CA ASP A 77 -17.73 -6.54 -14.59
C ASP A 77 -17.95 -7.89 -13.87
N LEU A 78 -17.37 -8.10 -12.69
CA LEU A 78 -17.74 -9.24 -11.83
C LEU A 78 -19.20 -9.15 -11.32
N GLY A 79 -19.84 -7.98 -11.43
CA GLY A 79 -21.24 -7.75 -11.07
C GLY A 79 -21.53 -7.91 -9.57
N ARG A 80 -20.50 -7.73 -8.72
CA ARG A 80 -20.56 -7.92 -7.26
C ARG A 80 -20.12 -6.64 -6.54
N PRO A 81 -20.74 -6.34 -5.38
CA PRO A 81 -20.28 -5.21 -4.59
C PRO A 81 -18.88 -5.44 -4.02
N VAL A 82 -17.99 -4.47 -4.18
CA VAL A 82 -16.69 -4.43 -3.50
C VAL A 82 -16.92 -3.93 -2.07
N GLU A 83 -16.65 -4.77 -1.08
CA GLU A 83 -16.89 -4.47 0.33
C GLU A 83 -15.63 -4.02 1.06
N ALA A 84 -14.46 -4.37 0.55
CA ALA A 84 -13.17 -3.93 1.07
C ALA A 84 -12.20 -3.61 -0.08
N ALA A 85 -11.34 -2.62 0.11
CA ALA A 85 -10.30 -2.28 -0.85
C ALA A 85 -9.00 -1.96 -0.13
N ALA A 86 -7.89 -2.62 -0.52
CA ALA A 86 -6.55 -2.26 -0.10
C ALA A 86 -5.81 -1.57 -1.25
N LEU A 87 -5.64 -0.27 -1.15
CA LEU A 87 -4.89 0.55 -2.09
C LEU A 87 -3.41 0.52 -1.66
N ASN A 88 -2.74 -0.55 -2.09
CA ASN A 88 -1.40 -0.90 -1.62
C ASN A 88 -0.30 -0.60 -2.65
N VAL A 89 -0.64 -0.58 -3.95
CA VAL A 89 0.38 -0.41 -4.98
C VAL A 89 1.28 0.80 -4.69
N GLY A 90 2.59 0.60 -4.82
CA GLY A 90 3.58 1.64 -4.65
C GLY A 90 4.97 1.14 -4.97
N ILE A 91 5.82 2.05 -5.41
CA ILE A 91 7.24 1.80 -5.67
C ILE A 91 8.09 2.76 -4.86
N GLY A 92 9.35 2.39 -4.62
CA GLY A 92 10.41 3.24 -4.11
C GLY A 92 11.40 3.58 -5.21
N LEU A 93 12.17 4.61 -5.01
CA LEU A 93 13.34 4.98 -5.83
C LEU A 93 14.41 5.53 -4.90
N GLY A 94 15.50 4.81 -4.77
CA GLY A 94 16.68 5.20 -4.01
C GLY A 94 17.71 5.91 -4.88
N GLY A 95 18.64 6.62 -4.24
CA GLY A 95 19.72 7.33 -4.93
C GLY A 95 19.72 8.83 -4.65
N ALA A 96 20.81 9.50 -5.02
CA ALA A 96 20.87 10.93 -4.90
C ALA A 96 19.95 11.59 -5.94
N PHE A 97 19.10 12.51 -5.52
CA PHE A 97 18.11 13.15 -6.39
C PHE A 97 18.70 13.79 -7.65
N VAL A 98 19.93 14.29 -7.56
CA VAL A 98 20.64 14.89 -8.70
C VAL A 98 21.05 13.86 -9.76
N ASP A 99 21.17 12.60 -9.38
CA ASP A 99 21.63 11.50 -10.24
C ASP A 99 20.48 10.63 -10.78
N ASN A 100 19.31 10.67 -10.14
CA ASN A 100 18.14 9.90 -10.54
C ASN A 100 17.54 10.43 -11.86
N ASP A 101 17.01 9.52 -12.67
CA ASP A 101 16.28 9.89 -13.87
C ASP A 101 14.94 10.55 -13.50
N LEU A 102 14.61 11.65 -14.18
CA LEU A 102 13.37 12.38 -13.94
C LEU A 102 12.13 11.54 -14.27
N ASP A 103 12.20 10.71 -15.30
CA ASP A 103 11.06 9.86 -15.71
C ASP A 103 10.76 8.82 -14.63
N ASP A 104 11.77 8.28 -13.93
CA ASP A 104 11.59 7.36 -12.80
C ASP A 104 10.96 8.07 -11.59
N GLU A 105 11.39 9.31 -11.27
CA GLU A 105 10.77 10.11 -10.20
C GLU A 105 9.29 10.41 -10.52
N LEU A 106 9.02 10.82 -11.77
CA LEU A 106 7.64 11.09 -12.21
C LEU A 106 6.79 9.83 -12.25
N ARG A 107 7.37 8.68 -12.62
CA ARG A 107 6.69 7.39 -12.58
C ARG A 107 6.31 7.00 -11.15
N LEU A 108 7.19 7.25 -10.17
CA LEU A 108 6.87 7.03 -8.75
C LEU A 108 5.65 7.87 -8.34
N ILE A 109 5.61 9.15 -8.70
CA ILE A 109 4.45 10.02 -8.43
C ILE A 109 3.19 9.49 -9.11
N ALA A 110 3.31 9.07 -10.36
CA ALA A 110 2.18 8.52 -11.11
C ALA A 110 1.57 7.29 -10.42
N ILE A 111 2.40 6.38 -9.91
CA ILE A 111 1.93 5.17 -9.20
C ILE A 111 1.44 5.52 -7.80
N ASN A 112 2.30 6.14 -6.96
CA ASN A 112 2.05 6.27 -5.53
C ASN A 112 0.98 7.32 -5.22
N VAL A 113 0.85 8.34 -6.06
CA VAL A 113 -0.07 9.47 -5.84
C VAL A 113 -1.25 9.40 -6.82
N ALA A 114 -1.01 9.60 -8.11
CA ALA A 114 -2.09 9.72 -9.10
C ALA A 114 -2.91 8.41 -9.21
N GLY A 115 -2.26 7.27 -9.30
CA GLY A 115 -2.91 5.95 -9.37
C GLY A 115 -3.70 5.63 -8.09
N THR A 116 -3.17 5.99 -6.92
CA THR A 116 -3.87 5.83 -5.64
C THR A 116 -5.14 6.70 -5.58
N VAL A 117 -5.05 7.98 -5.95
CA VAL A 117 -6.22 8.88 -6.00
C VAL A 117 -7.25 8.38 -7.00
N HIS A 118 -6.80 7.94 -8.17
CA HIS A 118 -7.68 7.45 -9.23
C HIS A 118 -8.47 6.22 -8.76
N MET A 119 -7.79 5.19 -8.25
CA MET A 119 -8.47 3.99 -7.75
C MET A 119 -9.35 4.30 -6.55
N ALA A 120 -8.91 5.15 -5.61
CA ALA A 120 -9.72 5.59 -4.48
C ALA A 120 -11.02 6.24 -4.95
N LYS A 121 -10.97 7.10 -5.98
CA LYS A 121 -12.16 7.74 -6.55
C LYS A 121 -13.18 6.70 -7.06
N ARG A 122 -12.73 5.68 -7.79
CA ARG A 122 -13.59 4.62 -8.31
C ARG A 122 -14.22 3.79 -7.18
N VAL A 123 -13.41 3.40 -6.19
CA VAL A 123 -13.87 2.64 -5.03
C VAL A 123 -14.90 3.43 -4.21
N VAL A 124 -14.63 4.70 -3.92
CA VAL A 124 -15.55 5.57 -3.16
C VAL A 124 -16.87 5.76 -3.90
N GLN A 125 -16.82 6.04 -5.22
CA GLN A 125 -18.02 6.18 -6.05
C GLN A 125 -18.88 4.91 -6.08
N HIS A 126 -18.25 3.73 -5.91
CA HIS A 126 -18.95 2.45 -5.81
C HIS A 126 -19.52 2.20 -4.40
N MET A 127 -18.74 2.46 -3.34
CA MET A 127 -19.09 2.11 -1.96
C MET A 127 -20.14 3.06 -1.34
N VAL A 128 -20.04 4.38 -1.60
CA VAL A 128 -20.90 5.39 -0.98
C VAL A 128 -22.39 5.18 -1.29
N PRO A 129 -22.82 4.94 -2.54
CA PRO A 129 -24.23 4.65 -2.82
C PRO A 129 -24.74 3.37 -2.11
N ASN A 130 -23.86 2.41 -1.89
CA ASN A 130 -24.18 1.16 -1.19
C ASN A 130 -24.15 1.32 0.34
N ARG A 131 -23.74 2.46 0.87
CA ARG A 131 -23.57 2.79 2.29
C ARG A 131 -22.77 1.73 3.05
N ARG A 132 -21.81 1.10 2.40
CA ARG A 132 -21.02 0.00 2.93
C ARG A 132 -19.67 -0.08 2.23
N GLY A 133 -18.58 -0.09 3.01
CA GLY A 133 -17.25 -0.30 2.49
C GLY A 133 -16.16 -0.03 3.51
N LYS A 134 -15.01 -0.64 3.27
CA LYS A 134 -13.79 -0.45 4.07
C LYS A 134 -12.61 -0.22 3.13
N ILE A 135 -11.88 0.87 3.31
CA ILE A 135 -10.74 1.25 2.46
C ILE A 135 -9.48 1.30 3.32
N LEU A 136 -8.47 0.52 2.94
CA LEU A 136 -7.12 0.60 3.48
C LEU A 136 -6.21 1.32 2.47
N ILE A 137 -5.56 2.40 2.90
CA ILE A 137 -4.53 3.07 2.10
C ILE A 137 -3.16 2.75 2.71
N VAL A 138 -2.30 2.09 1.92
CA VAL A 138 -0.96 1.72 2.39
C VAL A 138 0.02 2.87 2.16
N SER A 139 0.31 3.57 3.25
CA SER A 139 1.32 4.62 3.33
C SER A 139 2.69 4.01 3.74
N SER A 140 3.38 4.60 4.70
CA SER A 140 4.65 4.15 5.30
C SER A 140 4.96 5.00 6.54
N VAL A 141 5.80 4.51 7.44
CA VAL A 141 6.43 5.36 8.49
C VAL A 141 7.27 6.49 7.86
N SER A 142 7.74 6.32 6.62
CA SER A 142 8.38 7.37 5.82
C SER A 142 7.49 8.60 5.58
N ALA A 143 6.18 8.50 5.82
CA ALA A 143 5.26 9.63 5.83
C ALA A 143 5.48 10.60 7.00
N THR A 144 6.21 10.19 8.02
CA THR A 144 6.42 10.94 9.28
C THR A 144 7.80 11.58 9.39
N THR A 145 8.65 11.41 8.37
CA THR A 145 10.06 11.86 8.38
C THR A 145 10.50 12.28 6.99
N PRO A 146 11.44 13.25 6.85
CA PRO A 146 12.13 13.47 5.59
C PRO A 146 12.93 12.22 5.18
N THR A 147 12.97 11.93 3.89
CA THR A 147 13.64 10.73 3.35
C THR A 147 14.72 11.09 2.32
N PRO A 148 15.87 11.65 2.72
CA PRO A 148 17.00 11.83 1.82
C PRO A 148 17.38 10.52 1.15
N TYR A 149 17.81 10.58 -0.10
CA TYR A 149 18.07 9.42 -0.99
C TYR A 149 16.85 8.55 -1.34
N GLU A 150 15.67 8.91 -0.86
CA GLU A 150 14.33 8.51 -1.29
C GLU A 150 13.43 9.76 -1.37
N THR A 151 13.97 10.82 -1.96
CA THR A 151 13.48 12.21 -1.82
C THR A 151 12.03 12.39 -2.28
N VAL A 152 11.55 11.62 -3.25
CA VAL A 152 10.16 11.67 -3.73
C VAL A 152 9.29 10.61 -3.03
N TYR A 153 9.87 9.49 -2.60
CA TYR A 153 9.12 8.40 -1.97
C TYR A 153 8.44 8.85 -0.67
N GLY A 154 9.19 9.36 0.31
CA GLY A 154 8.62 9.82 1.59
C GLY A 154 7.48 10.82 1.42
N PRO A 155 7.67 11.91 0.66
CA PRO A 155 6.59 12.84 0.34
C PRO A 155 5.38 12.19 -0.34
N SER A 156 5.56 11.17 -1.22
CA SER A 156 4.45 10.43 -1.81
C SER A 156 3.66 9.65 -0.77
N LYS A 157 4.34 9.12 0.25
CA LYS A 157 3.70 8.40 1.37
C LYS A 157 3.05 9.35 2.38
N ALA A 158 3.63 10.53 2.61
CA ALA A 158 3.01 11.60 3.39
C ALA A 158 1.69 12.07 2.74
N PHE A 159 1.68 12.22 1.41
CA PHE A 159 0.45 12.46 0.66
C PHE A 159 -0.58 11.36 0.94
N GLY A 160 -0.21 10.08 0.81
CA GLY A 160 -1.13 8.95 1.01
C GLY A 160 -1.73 8.91 2.42
N PHE A 161 -0.94 9.23 3.46
CA PHE A 161 -1.41 9.32 4.83
C PHE A 161 -2.41 10.49 5.02
N SER A 162 -2.01 11.70 4.63
CA SER A 162 -2.88 12.88 4.71
C SER A 162 -4.17 12.72 3.90
N PHE A 163 -4.09 12.10 2.73
CA PHE A 163 -5.23 11.78 1.88
C PHE A 163 -6.20 10.81 2.56
N ALA A 164 -5.69 9.75 3.22
CA ALA A 164 -6.51 8.79 3.94
C ALA A 164 -7.30 9.46 5.07
N GLU A 165 -6.64 10.29 5.88
CA GLU A 165 -7.28 11.00 6.99
C GLU A 165 -8.35 12.00 6.51
N SER A 166 -8.05 12.73 5.45
CA SER A 166 -9.01 13.66 4.84
C SER A 166 -10.24 12.93 4.30
N LEU A 167 -10.01 11.85 3.55
CA LEU A 167 -11.08 11.05 2.96
C LEU A 167 -11.93 10.37 4.04
N ARG A 168 -11.32 9.91 5.13
CA ARG A 168 -12.01 9.35 6.28
C ARG A 168 -13.02 10.34 6.86
N GLU A 169 -12.61 11.60 7.04
CA GLU A 169 -13.48 12.63 7.60
C GLU A 169 -14.62 12.97 6.65
N GLU A 170 -14.35 13.12 5.35
CA GLU A 170 -15.37 13.37 4.33
C GLU A 170 -16.44 12.26 4.26
N LEU A 171 -16.03 11.01 4.53
CA LEU A 171 -16.90 9.83 4.41
C LEU A 171 -17.55 9.41 5.75
N ARG A 172 -17.37 10.16 6.84
CA ARG A 172 -17.82 9.80 8.20
C ARG A 172 -19.26 9.28 8.26
N ASP A 173 -20.18 9.92 7.57
CA ASP A 173 -21.61 9.59 7.61
C ASP A 173 -22.09 8.75 6.41
N SER A 174 -21.16 8.30 5.58
CA SER A 174 -21.49 7.59 4.34
C SER A 174 -21.70 6.08 4.51
N GLY A 175 -21.25 5.49 5.63
CA GLY A 175 -21.19 4.04 5.83
C GLY A 175 -19.90 3.42 5.28
N VAL A 176 -18.94 4.24 4.82
CA VAL A 176 -17.61 3.81 4.35
C VAL A 176 -16.55 4.26 5.33
N SER A 177 -15.69 3.36 5.77
CA SER A 177 -14.55 3.67 6.63
C SER A 177 -13.23 3.69 5.83
N VAL A 178 -12.32 4.57 6.24
CA VAL A 178 -10.97 4.64 5.67
C VAL A 178 -9.95 4.46 6.79
N THR A 179 -8.92 3.65 6.56
CA THR A 179 -7.82 3.36 7.48
C THR A 179 -6.50 3.54 6.74
N ALA A 180 -5.51 4.17 7.36
CA ALA A 180 -4.15 4.21 6.82
C ALA A 180 -3.29 3.13 7.49
N LEU A 181 -2.54 2.35 6.69
CA LEU A 181 -1.47 1.48 7.18
C LEU A 181 -0.13 2.18 6.92
N LEU A 182 0.69 2.33 7.95
CA LEU A 182 2.02 2.90 7.90
C LEU A 182 3.08 1.81 8.20
N PRO A 183 3.45 0.97 7.23
CA PRO A 183 4.50 -0.02 7.41
C PRO A 183 5.84 0.61 7.77
N GLY A 184 6.59 -0.02 8.68
CA GLY A 184 8.03 0.16 8.78
C GLY A 184 8.77 -0.57 7.65
N ALA A 185 10.10 -0.53 7.68
CA ALA A 185 10.90 -1.34 6.77
C ALA A 185 10.50 -2.81 6.88
N THR A 186 10.06 -3.41 5.76
CA THR A 186 9.45 -4.72 5.72
C THR A 186 10.22 -5.64 4.77
N ASP A 187 10.38 -6.91 5.15
CA ASP A 187 11.07 -7.91 4.34
C ASP A 187 10.28 -8.23 3.07
N SER A 188 10.79 -7.71 1.96
CA SER A 188 10.22 -7.86 0.61
C SER A 188 11.25 -7.43 -0.43
N ASP A 189 10.92 -7.63 -1.71
CA ASP A 189 11.74 -7.16 -2.83
C ASP A 189 11.73 -5.62 -2.99
N PHE A 190 10.99 -4.88 -2.16
CA PHE A 190 10.75 -3.44 -2.33
C PHE A 190 12.04 -2.61 -2.41
N HIS A 191 12.92 -2.73 -1.42
CA HIS A 191 14.16 -1.94 -1.37
C HIS A 191 15.16 -2.38 -2.43
N ALA A 192 15.21 -3.67 -2.77
CA ALA A 192 16.03 -4.16 -3.87
C ALA A 192 15.55 -3.59 -5.22
N ASN A 193 14.24 -3.58 -5.45
CA ASN A 193 13.64 -2.98 -6.66
C ASN A 193 13.77 -1.45 -6.70
N ALA A 194 13.88 -0.80 -5.55
CA ALA A 194 14.14 0.63 -5.42
C ALA A 194 15.62 1.02 -5.64
N GLY A 195 16.50 0.06 -5.94
CA GLY A 195 17.93 0.33 -6.12
C GLY A 195 18.72 0.52 -4.81
N MET A 196 18.17 0.11 -3.66
CA MET A 196 18.75 0.34 -2.33
C MET A 196 19.51 -0.87 -1.77
N GLY A 197 19.96 -1.78 -2.62
CA GLY A 197 20.62 -3.02 -2.20
C GLY A 197 21.97 -2.81 -1.48
N ASP A 198 22.64 -1.70 -1.72
CA ASP A 198 23.93 -1.30 -1.10
C ASP A 198 23.78 -0.37 0.11
N THR A 199 22.55 -0.13 0.56
CA THR A 199 22.22 0.66 1.76
C THR A 199 21.89 -0.25 2.95
N LYS A 200 21.70 0.32 4.14
CA LYS A 200 21.17 -0.45 5.30
C LYS A 200 19.84 -1.13 4.99
N PHE A 201 19.03 -0.55 4.11
CA PHE A 201 17.77 -1.15 3.65
C PHE A 201 17.97 -2.35 2.71
N GLY A 202 19.17 -2.65 2.25
CA GLY A 202 19.50 -3.87 1.52
C GLY A 202 19.57 -5.14 2.41
N ASP A 203 19.67 -4.98 3.74
CA ASP A 203 19.66 -6.08 4.69
C ASP A 203 18.25 -6.35 5.20
N ASN A 204 17.75 -7.57 4.97
CA ASN A 204 16.40 -7.96 5.41
C ASN A 204 16.36 -8.49 6.85
N SER A 205 17.51 -8.74 7.49
CA SER A 205 17.59 -9.43 8.79
C SER A 205 16.91 -8.68 9.96
N TRP A 206 16.78 -7.35 9.85
CA TRP A 206 16.20 -6.48 10.88
C TRP A 206 14.81 -5.95 10.52
N LYS A 207 14.32 -6.28 9.33
CA LYS A 207 13.03 -5.77 8.83
C LYS A 207 11.85 -6.53 9.42
N ASN A 208 10.72 -5.87 9.43
CA ASN A 208 9.46 -6.46 9.86
C ASN A 208 8.99 -7.58 8.93
N ASP A 209 8.35 -8.59 9.47
CA ASP A 209 7.69 -9.63 8.70
C ASP A 209 6.45 -9.07 7.99
N LYS A 210 6.37 -9.27 6.67
CA LYS A 210 5.28 -8.77 5.82
C LYS A 210 3.92 -9.34 6.18
N ALA A 211 3.86 -10.59 6.68
CA ALA A 211 2.60 -11.21 7.08
C ALA A 211 2.07 -10.58 8.37
N VAL A 212 2.97 -10.26 9.32
CA VAL A 212 2.61 -9.54 10.55
C VAL A 212 2.12 -8.13 10.24
N VAL A 213 2.82 -7.40 9.36
CA VAL A 213 2.40 -6.05 8.93
C VAL A 213 1.04 -6.08 8.24
N ALA A 214 0.80 -7.05 7.35
CA ALA A 214 -0.48 -7.21 6.68
C ALA A 214 -1.62 -7.57 7.64
N GLN A 215 -1.36 -8.45 8.62
CA GLN A 215 -2.32 -8.79 9.67
C GLN A 215 -2.72 -7.54 10.48
N GLN A 216 -1.74 -6.75 10.91
CA GLN A 216 -2.00 -5.51 11.66
C GLN A 216 -2.84 -4.53 10.83
N GLY A 217 -2.53 -4.39 9.52
CA GLY A 217 -3.31 -3.57 8.59
C GLY A 217 -4.74 -4.07 8.41
N TYR A 218 -4.93 -5.38 8.27
CA TYR A 218 -6.25 -5.99 8.16
C TYR A 218 -7.08 -5.78 9.44
N ASP A 219 -6.51 -6.04 10.61
CA ASP A 219 -7.20 -5.87 11.89
C ASP A 219 -7.63 -4.42 12.13
N ALA A 220 -6.75 -3.47 11.80
CA ALA A 220 -7.05 -2.05 11.86
C ALA A 220 -8.19 -1.66 10.91
N LEU A 221 -8.17 -2.15 9.67
CA LEU A 221 -9.23 -1.94 8.68
C LEU A 221 -10.58 -2.46 9.19
N ILE A 222 -10.60 -3.68 9.75
CA ILE A 222 -11.85 -4.29 10.24
C ILE A 222 -12.37 -3.56 11.46
N SER A 223 -11.47 -3.13 12.37
CA SER A 223 -11.82 -2.35 13.57
C SER A 223 -12.23 -0.92 13.26
N GLY A 224 -11.94 -0.42 12.04
CA GLY A 224 -12.33 0.91 11.60
C GLY A 224 -11.56 2.05 12.28
N VAL A 225 -10.34 1.79 12.78
CA VAL A 225 -9.45 2.84 13.32
C VAL A 225 -8.92 3.74 12.21
N ASP A 226 -8.47 4.93 12.55
CA ASP A 226 -7.94 5.92 11.58
C ASP A 226 -6.66 5.42 10.91
N HIS A 227 -5.67 4.99 11.70
CA HIS A 227 -4.43 4.44 11.17
C HIS A 227 -3.80 3.41 12.10
N VAL A 228 -2.83 2.68 11.55
CA VAL A 228 -1.97 1.77 12.30
C VAL A 228 -0.54 1.84 11.78
N VAL A 229 0.43 1.84 12.68
CA VAL A 229 1.84 1.62 12.34
C VAL A 229 2.08 0.12 12.29
N GLY A 230 2.42 -0.38 11.09
CA GLY A 230 2.67 -1.80 10.84
C GLY A 230 4.13 -2.16 11.09
N GLY A 231 4.36 -3.03 12.05
CA GLY A 231 5.68 -3.49 12.42
C GLY A 231 5.81 -3.83 13.90
N ASP A 232 7.05 -3.97 14.34
CA ASP A 232 7.43 -4.24 15.73
C ASP A 232 7.30 -2.99 16.62
N ASP A 233 7.62 -3.15 17.90
CA ASP A 233 7.52 -2.05 18.86
C ASP A 233 8.55 -0.93 18.59
N ALA A 234 9.72 -1.26 18.01
CA ALA A 234 10.72 -0.27 17.62
C ALA A 234 10.19 0.62 16.48
N THR A 235 9.55 0.02 15.48
CA THR A 235 8.88 0.73 14.38
C THR A 235 7.76 1.66 14.89
N LYS A 236 6.95 1.19 15.83
CA LYS A 236 5.88 2.00 16.45
C LYS A 236 6.44 3.17 17.25
N GLN A 237 7.51 2.92 18.00
CA GLN A 237 8.18 3.96 18.78
C GLN A 237 8.81 5.02 17.86
N GLU A 238 9.45 4.61 16.76
CA GLU A 238 9.98 5.54 15.75
C GLU A 238 8.90 6.49 15.21
N ALA A 239 7.72 5.97 14.88
CA ALA A 239 6.63 6.80 14.40
C ALA A 239 6.13 7.81 15.47
N VAL A 240 6.19 7.45 16.76
CA VAL A 240 5.89 8.37 17.88
C VAL A 240 6.98 9.43 18.00
N ASP A 241 8.25 9.04 17.99
CA ASP A 241 9.40 9.94 18.15
C ASP A 241 9.45 10.96 16.99
N ASN A 242 9.11 10.55 15.79
CA ASN A 242 9.05 11.41 14.61
C ASN A 242 8.06 12.59 14.74
N ARG A 243 7.10 12.52 15.68
CA ARG A 243 6.16 13.63 15.93
C ARG A 243 6.79 14.82 16.67
N THR A 244 7.87 14.58 17.39
CA THR A 244 8.53 15.61 18.23
C THR A 244 9.98 15.87 17.87
N THR A 245 10.62 14.97 17.10
CA THR A 245 12.00 15.15 16.63
C THR A 245 12.05 16.24 15.55
N PRO A 246 12.99 17.21 15.64
CA PRO A 246 13.15 18.24 14.61
C PRO A 246 13.47 17.66 13.22
N GLU A 247 12.90 18.27 12.17
CA GLU A 247 13.08 17.81 10.78
C GLU A 247 14.55 17.60 10.35
N PRO A 248 15.51 18.53 10.68
CA PRO A 248 16.92 18.31 10.30
C PRO A 248 17.55 17.07 10.96
N GLU A 249 17.15 16.74 12.20
CA GLU A 249 17.67 15.57 12.92
C GLU A 249 17.12 14.28 12.30
N LYS A 250 15.83 14.24 11.99
CA LYS A 250 15.21 13.12 11.27
C LYS A 250 15.87 12.91 9.90
N ALA A 251 16.08 14.00 9.16
CA ALA A 251 16.71 13.94 7.84
C ALA A 251 18.15 13.40 7.94
N ALA A 252 18.94 13.84 8.92
CA ALA A 252 20.31 13.36 9.11
C ALA A 252 20.34 11.86 9.43
N LYS A 253 19.49 11.39 10.36
CA LYS A 253 19.36 9.98 10.72
C LYS A 253 18.97 9.12 9.50
N MET A 254 18.00 9.56 8.72
CA MET A 254 17.56 8.82 7.52
C MET A 254 18.68 8.80 6.46
N ALA A 255 19.39 9.90 6.25
CA ALA A 255 20.50 9.97 5.31
C ALA A 255 21.63 8.97 5.63
N GLU A 256 21.90 8.69 6.90
CA GLU A 256 22.90 7.69 7.32
C GLU A 256 22.50 6.26 6.92
N GLN A 257 21.21 6.00 6.80
CA GLN A 257 20.69 4.67 6.48
C GLN A 257 20.45 4.45 4.98
N ALA A 258 20.00 5.50 4.28
CA ALA A 258 19.60 5.43 2.89
C ALA A 258 20.67 5.84 1.89
N ARG A 259 21.80 6.43 2.35
CA ARG A 259 22.89 6.84 1.47
C ARG A 259 23.43 5.64 0.70
N PRO A 260 23.63 5.72 -0.62
CA PRO A 260 24.32 4.70 -1.40
C PRO A 260 25.69 4.33 -0.76
N GLY A 261 25.94 3.03 -0.64
CA GLY A 261 27.16 2.52 0.02
C GLY A 261 27.14 2.54 1.57
N SER A 262 25.99 2.73 2.22
CA SER A 262 25.88 2.76 3.68
C SER A 262 25.71 1.40 4.35
N ARG A 263 25.68 0.31 3.55
CA ARG A 263 25.55 -1.08 4.02
C ARG A 263 26.73 -1.57 4.84
#